data_e5d6c7f673dd7a8191282a198d2cea36
#
_entry.id   e5d6c7f673dd7a8191282a198d2cea36
#
_cell.length_a   1.000
_cell.length_b   1.000
_cell.length_c   1.000
_cell.angle_alpha   90.00
_cell.angle_beta   90.00
_cell.angle_gamma   90.00
#
_symmetry.space_group_name_H-M   'P 1'
#
loop_
_entity.id
_entity.type
_entity.pdbx_description
1 polymer ?
#
loop_
_entity_poly.entity_id
_entity_poly.type
_entity_poly.pdbx_seq_one_letter_code
_entity_poly.pdbx_strand_id
1 'polypeptide(L)'
;MLQPSLMEVDRSFRRCLIGGTFDRFHSGHQLLIQTALRQADFIEVHVVNDEMAQAKGGWIQPLDDRMETLLNWLSDTAHSRYEVHVLNDPHGPAPTHRTADCIVATVETIPRCHQINERRYENGLPPLSILEAPHLSDELGGILSSSRIRLGLIDQEGHPWIPPSYEGKVMRMPAVLDDEFKTPMGDLFEGPEGAPEVALSA
;
A
#
# COMPACT_ATOMS: atom_id res chain seq x y z
N MET A 1 -5.32 39.50 17.71
CA MET A 1 -4.50 38.40 17.23
C MET A 1 -5.19 37.86 15.99
N LEU A 2 -4.63 38.12 14.81
CA LEU A 2 -5.12 37.57 13.54
C LEU A 2 -4.67 36.10 13.49
N GLN A 3 -5.62 35.18 13.37
CA GLN A 3 -5.32 33.77 13.07
C GLN A 3 -4.62 33.73 11.70
N PRO A 4 -3.55 32.91 11.53
CA PRO A 4 -2.98 32.71 10.23
C PRO A 4 -4.06 32.06 9.34
N SER A 5 -4.43 32.75 8.26
CA SER A 5 -5.23 32.21 7.18
C SER A 5 -4.58 30.90 6.74
N LEU A 6 -5.32 29.80 6.88
CA LEU A 6 -4.96 28.55 6.23
C LEU A 6 -4.81 28.88 4.74
N MET A 7 -3.58 28.84 4.22
CA MET A 7 -3.35 28.93 2.78
C MET A 7 -4.18 27.82 2.15
N GLU A 8 -5.22 28.20 1.43
CA GLU A 8 -5.99 27.31 0.60
C GLU A 8 -5.03 26.76 -0.46
N VAL A 9 -4.64 25.50 -0.30
CA VAL A 9 -3.78 24.84 -1.29
C VAL A 9 -4.65 24.63 -2.51
N ASP A 10 -4.42 25.41 -3.56
CA ASP A 10 -5.12 25.24 -4.84
C ASP A 10 -4.75 23.88 -5.43
N ARG A 11 -5.69 22.93 -5.35
CA ARG A 11 -5.54 21.59 -5.89
C ARG A 11 -6.08 21.56 -7.32
N SER A 12 -5.33 20.90 -8.20
CA SER A 12 -5.65 20.86 -9.63
C SER A 12 -6.86 19.99 -9.96
N PHE A 13 -7.27 19.09 -9.05
CA PHE A 13 -8.32 18.09 -9.28
C PHE A 13 -9.33 18.08 -8.14
N ARG A 14 -10.59 17.79 -8.49
CA ARG A 14 -11.67 17.67 -7.49
C ARG A 14 -11.69 16.29 -6.84
N ARG A 15 -11.50 15.22 -7.65
CA ARG A 15 -11.64 13.84 -7.17
C ARG A 15 -10.68 12.90 -7.86
N CYS A 16 -9.81 12.27 -7.06
CA CYS A 16 -8.83 11.30 -7.54
C CYS A 16 -9.23 9.87 -7.17
N LEU A 17 -9.17 8.97 -8.14
CA LEU A 17 -9.35 7.54 -7.91
C LEU A 17 -8.02 6.87 -7.58
N ILE A 18 -8.04 5.94 -6.64
CA ILE A 18 -6.90 5.13 -6.22
C ILE A 18 -7.34 3.68 -6.15
N GLY A 19 -6.68 2.77 -6.86
CA GLY A 19 -6.95 1.34 -6.78
C GLY A 19 -5.73 0.58 -6.27
N GLY A 20 -5.94 -0.36 -5.36
CA GLY A 20 -4.83 -1.16 -4.83
C GLY A 20 -5.26 -2.37 -4.03
N THR A 21 -4.31 -3.27 -3.77
CA THR A 21 -4.50 -4.39 -2.83
C THR A 21 -4.32 -3.94 -1.39
N PHE A 22 -3.39 -3.00 -1.17
CA PHE A 22 -3.00 -2.44 0.13
C PHE A 22 -2.59 -3.50 1.15
N ASP A 23 -2.05 -4.63 0.65
CA ASP A 23 -1.51 -5.70 1.48
C ASP A 23 -0.24 -5.24 2.19
N ARG A 24 -0.07 -5.61 3.46
CA ARG A 24 1.09 -5.16 4.25
C ARG A 24 1.30 -3.66 4.10
N PHE A 25 0.27 -2.87 4.41
CA PHE A 25 0.26 -1.42 4.18
C PHE A 25 1.61 -0.79 4.56
N HIS A 26 2.27 -0.14 3.61
CA HIS A 26 3.65 0.29 3.72
C HIS A 26 3.86 1.70 3.13
N SER A 27 5.04 2.29 3.35
CA SER A 27 5.37 3.66 2.94
C SER A 27 5.18 3.92 1.43
N GLY A 28 5.31 2.88 0.57
CA GLY A 28 4.98 3.00 -0.86
C GLY A 28 3.48 3.23 -1.10
N HIS A 29 2.59 2.58 -0.36
CA HIS A 29 1.14 2.84 -0.41
C HIS A 29 0.82 4.23 0.14
N GLN A 30 1.49 4.64 1.22
CA GLN A 30 1.31 5.97 1.78
C GLN A 30 1.69 7.06 0.78
N LEU A 31 2.82 6.90 0.07
CA LEU A 31 3.26 7.83 -0.97
C LEU A 31 2.26 7.93 -2.13
N LEU A 32 1.72 6.78 -2.59
CA LEU A 32 0.68 6.74 -3.62
C LEU A 32 -0.53 7.60 -3.21
N ILE A 33 -1.05 7.38 -2.01
CA ILE A 33 -2.21 8.11 -1.49
C ILE A 33 -1.87 9.58 -1.26
N GLN A 34 -0.71 9.89 -0.70
CA GLN A 34 -0.26 11.27 -0.48
C GLN A 34 -0.10 12.03 -1.81
N THR A 35 0.34 11.36 -2.88
CA THR A 35 0.42 11.97 -4.22
C THR A 35 -0.95 12.44 -4.68
N ALA A 36 -1.99 11.62 -4.50
CA ALA A 36 -3.37 12.00 -4.80
C ALA A 36 -3.87 13.15 -3.90
N LEU A 37 -3.65 13.06 -2.57
CA LEU A 37 -4.09 14.07 -1.59
C LEU A 37 -3.48 15.46 -1.80
N ARG A 38 -2.28 15.52 -2.37
CA ARG A 38 -1.62 16.79 -2.71
C ARG A 38 -2.25 17.48 -3.91
N GLN A 39 -2.82 16.71 -4.85
CA GLN A 39 -3.30 17.20 -6.13
C GLN A 39 -4.84 17.28 -6.22
N ALA A 40 -5.58 16.54 -5.39
CA ALA A 40 -7.02 16.46 -5.42
C ALA A 40 -7.67 16.91 -4.10
N ASP A 41 -8.86 17.52 -4.19
CA ASP A 41 -9.64 17.90 -3.01
C ASP A 41 -10.17 16.68 -2.27
N PHE A 42 -10.50 15.64 -2.99
CA PHE A 42 -11.08 14.40 -2.46
C PHE A 42 -10.49 13.18 -3.13
N ILE A 43 -10.34 12.08 -2.38
CA ILE A 43 -9.86 10.81 -2.91
C ILE A 43 -10.89 9.69 -2.70
N GLU A 44 -11.01 8.80 -3.68
CA GLU A 44 -11.71 7.52 -3.54
C GLU A 44 -10.71 6.37 -3.63
N VAL A 45 -10.60 5.62 -2.55
CA VAL A 45 -9.70 4.48 -2.46
C VAL A 45 -10.47 3.19 -2.66
N HIS A 46 -10.09 2.41 -3.65
CA HIS A 46 -10.73 1.14 -4.01
C HIS A 46 -9.81 -0.02 -3.65
N VAL A 47 -10.19 -0.78 -2.62
CA VAL A 47 -9.42 -1.93 -2.11
C VAL A 47 -9.90 -3.21 -2.80
N VAL A 48 -8.99 -3.90 -3.45
CA VAL A 48 -9.28 -5.17 -4.16
C VAL A 48 -9.81 -6.21 -3.17
N ASN A 49 -10.91 -6.89 -3.51
CA ASN A 49 -11.48 -7.98 -2.71
C ASN A 49 -10.51 -9.17 -2.58
N ASP A 50 -10.82 -10.14 -1.71
CA ASP A 50 -9.93 -11.27 -1.44
C ASP A 50 -9.75 -12.20 -2.62
N GLU A 51 -10.80 -12.45 -3.42
CA GLU A 51 -10.73 -13.31 -4.59
C GLU A 51 -9.72 -12.76 -5.61
N MET A 52 -9.83 -11.48 -5.95
CA MET A 52 -8.90 -10.83 -6.89
C MET A 52 -7.49 -10.64 -6.30
N ALA A 53 -7.39 -10.43 -4.99
CA ALA A 53 -6.10 -10.28 -4.33
C ALA A 53 -5.32 -11.59 -4.35
N GLN A 54 -5.95 -12.71 -4.00
CA GLN A 54 -5.33 -14.04 -3.96
C GLN A 54 -4.93 -14.54 -5.34
N ALA A 55 -5.61 -14.13 -6.41
CA ALA A 55 -5.22 -14.45 -7.78
C ALA A 55 -3.80 -13.96 -8.14
N LYS A 56 -3.23 -13.01 -7.39
CA LYS A 56 -1.84 -12.54 -7.57
C LYS A 56 -0.79 -13.48 -6.97
N GLY A 57 -1.22 -14.49 -6.22
CA GLY A 57 -0.36 -15.43 -5.52
C GLY A 57 0.25 -14.91 -4.23
N GLY A 58 0.68 -15.83 -3.36
CA GLY A 58 1.23 -15.51 -2.03
C GLY A 58 0.14 -15.35 -0.97
N TRP A 59 0.56 -15.30 0.29
CA TRP A 59 -0.34 -15.09 1.42
C TRP A 59 -0.63 -13.60 1.59
N ILE A 60 -1.78 -13.17 1.12
CA ILE A 60 -2.26 -11.78 1.22
C ILE A 60 -3.20 -11.68 2.41
N GLN A 61 -3.09 -10.60 3.19
CA GLN A 61 -3.96 -10.34 4.33
C GLN A 61 -5.43 -10.33 3.92
N PRO A 62 -6.34 -10.80 4.79
CA PRO A 62 -7.79 -10.66 4.60
C PRO A 62 -8.20 -9.21 4.29
N LEU A 63 -9.29 -9.05 3.57
CA LEU A 63 -9.80 -7.72 3.21
C LEU A 63 -10.04 -6.83 4.43
N ASP A 64 -10.60 -7.40 5.49
CA ASP A 64 -10.93 -6.65 6.72
C ASP A 64 -9.66 -6.07 7.37
N ASP A 65 -8.57 -6.84 7.47
CA ASP A 65 -7.29 -6.39 8.03
C ASP A 65 -6.67 -5.27 7.19
N ARG A 66 -6.75 -5.41 5.85
CA ARG A 66 -6.25 -4.40 4.90
C ARG A 66 -7.06 -3.10 4.97
N MET A 67 -8.38 -3.23 5.10
CA MET A 67 -9.31 -2.11 5.25
C MET A 67 -9.10 -1.39 6.56
N GLU A 68 -8.99 -2.11 7.68
CA GLU A 68 -8.77 -1.54 9.01
C GLU A 68 -7.48 -0.72 9.05
N THR A 69 -6.36 -1.32 8.60
CA THR A 69 -5.07 -0.62 8.58
C THR A 69 -5.10 0.64 7.71
N LEU A 70 -5.72 0.55 6.54
CA LEU A 70 -5.86 1.67 5.61
C LEU A 70 -6.74 2.79 6.20
N LEU A 71 -7.89 2.44 6.79
CA LEU A 71 -8.82 3.40 7.38
C LEU A 71 -8.21 4.12 8.57
N ASN A 72 -7.49 3.42 9.43
CA ASN A 72 -6.77 4.02 10.56
C ASN A 72 -5.78 5.07 10.07
N TRP A 73 -4.97 4.74 9.06
CA TRP A 73 -4.01 5.69 8.50
C TRP A 73 -4.68 6.88 7.78
N LEU A 74 -5.77 6.64 7.04
CA LEU A 74 -6.51 7.69 6.34
C LEU A 74 -7.19 8.66 7.30
N SER A 75 -7.73 8.18 8.42
CA SER A 75 -8.38 9.05 9.43
C SER A 75 -7.43 10.11 9.95
N ASP A 76 -6.17 9.75 10.16
CA ASP A 76 -5.13 10.65 10.66
C ASP A 76 -4.57 11.59 9.57
N THR A 77 -4.51 11.11 8.32
CA THR A 77 -3.81 11.80 7.23
C THR A 77 -4.74 12.61 6.33
N ALA A 78 -5.90 12.04 5.97
CA ALA A 78 -6.81 12.65 4.99
C ALA A 78 -8.00 13.36 5.64
N HIS A 79 -8.20 13.16 6.95
CA HIS A 79 -9.34 13.68 7.71
C HIS A 79 -10.68 13.28 7.06
N SER A 80 -11.45 14.25 6.53
CA SER A 80 -12.75 14.00 5.89
C SER A 80 -12.71 13.97 4.35
N ARG A 81 -11.52 13.96 3.75
CA ARG A 81 -11.34 14.09 2.30
C ARG A 81 -11.19 12.75 1.58
N TYR A 82 -11.83 11.69 2.08
CA TYR A 82 -11.72 10.37 1.48
C TYR A 82 -12.99 9.54 1.61
N GLU A 83 -13.14 8.59 0.71
CA GLU A 83 -14.03 7.43 0.80
C GLU A 83 -13.25 6.17 0.47
N VAL A 84 -13.65 5.03 1.07
CA VAL A 84 -13.04 3.72 0.80
C VAL A 84 -14.11 2.74 0.36
N HIS A 85 -13.86 2.03 -0.74
CA HIS A 85 -14.77 1.07 -1.35
C HIS A 85 -14.07 -0.25 -1.65
N VAL A 86 -14.83 -1.33 -1.67
CA VAL A 86 -14.32 -2.64 -2.11
C VAL A 86 -14.38 -2.72 -3.64
N LEU A 87 -13.26 -3.12 -4.24
CA LEU A 87 -13.13 -3.33 -5.68
C LEU A 87 -13.38 -4.78 -6.04
N ASN A 88 -14.44 -5.03 -6.81
CA ASN A 88 -14.89 -6.37 -7.21
C ASN A 88 -14.58 -6.75 -8.66
N ASP A 89 -14.02 -5.83 -9.43
CA ASP A 89 -13.59 -6.06 -10.81
C ASP A 89 -12.32 -5.27 -11.14
N PRO A 90 -11.53 -5.67 -12.16
CA PRO A 90 -10.22 -5.08 -12.44
C PRO A 90 -10.21 -3.59 -12.83
N HIS A 91 -11.33 -3.05 -13.30
CA HIS A 91 -11.45 -1.67 -13.75
C HIS A 91 -12.26 -0.81 -12.76
N GLY A 92 -13.05 -1.46 -11.91
CA GLY A 92 -13.92 -0.83 -10.94
C GLY A 92 -14.86 0.21 -11.56
N PRO A 93 -15.22 1.25 -10.80
CA PRO A 93 -16.12 2.29 -11.29
C PRO A 93 -15.45 3.28 -12.27
N ALA A 94 -14.11 3.28 -12.38
CA ALA A 94 -13.37 4.30 -13.13
C ALA A 94 -13.83 4.52 -14.57
N PRO A 95 -14.21 3.49 -15.38
CA PRO A 95 -14.71 3.68 -16.74
C PRO A 95 -16.02 4.47 -16.85
N THR A 96 -16.84 4.46 -15.80
CA THR A 96 -18.17 5.10 -15.79
C THR A 96 -18.31 6.22 -14.77
N HIS A 97 -17.25 6.49 -14.00
CA HIS A 97 -17.27 7.47 -12.94
C HIS A 97 -17.38 8.90 -13.47
N ARG A 98 -18.48 9.60 -13.15
CA ARG A 98 -18.81 10.90 -13.78
C ARG A 98 -18.12 12.09 -13.16
N THR A 99 -17.75 12.02 -11.89
CA THR A 99 -17.21 13.17 -11.13
C THR A 99 -15.70 13.09 -10.87
N ALA A 100 -15.08 11.92 -11.10
CA ALA A 100 -13.64 11.80 -11.04
C ALA A 100 -12.98 12.47 -12.25
N ASP A 101 -11.89 13.17 -12.01
CA ASP A 101 -11.09 13.90 -12.99
C ASP A 101 -9.62 13.47 -13.03
N CYS A 102 -9.15 12.70 -12.03
CA CYS A 102 -7.83 12.08 -12.08
C CYS A 102 -7.82 10.67 -11.46
N ILE A 103 -6.76 9.94 -11.74
CA ILE A 103 -6.42 8.63 -11.17
C ILE A 103 -4.93 8.60 -10.87
N VAL A 104 -4.56 8.12 -9.68
CA VAL A 104 -3.14 7.93 -9.35
C VAL A 104 -2.70 6.52 -9.69
N ALA A 105 -1.49 6.39 -10.22
CA ALA A 105 -0.90 5.14 -10.68
C ALA A 105 0.59 5.09 -10.40
N THR A 106 1.13 3.89 -10.28
CA THR A 106 2.56 3.62 -10.41
C THR A 106 2.88 3.21 -11.86
N VAL A 107 4.15 3.21 -12.24
CA VAL A 107 4.59 2.83 -13.60
C VAL A 107 3.94 1.54 -14.08
N GLU A 108 3.81 0.52 -13.21
CA GLU A 108 3.22 -0.77 -13.59
C GLU A 108 1.71 -0.69 -13.86
N THR A 109 1.02 0.28 -13.27
CA THR A 109 -0.46 0.40 -13.38
C THR A 109 -0.90 1.44 -14.42
N ILE A 110 0.00 2.28 -14.94
CA ILE A 110 -0.27 3.26 -16.01
C ILE A 110 -0.93 2.61 -17.24
N PRO A 111 -0.48 1.44 -17.75
CA PRO A 111 -1.14 0.81 -18.90
C PRO A 111 -2.62 0.51 -18.66
N ARG A 112 -3.00 0.14 -17.44
CA ARG A 112 -4.40 -0.05 -17.05
C ARG A 112 -5.18 1.27 -17.04
N CYS A 113 -4.56 2.36 -16.62
CA CYS A 113 -5.20 3.68 -16.65
C CYS A 113 -5.51 4.12 -18.10
N HIS A 114 -4.67 3.80 -19.07
CA HIS A 114 -4.95 4.03 -20.48
C HIS A 114 -6.16 3.21 -20.95
N GLN A 115 -6.24 1.93 -20.60
CA GLN A 115 -7.42 1.08 -20.92
C GLN A 115 -8.70 1.63 -20.27
N ILE A 116 -8.63 2.17 -19.05
CA ILE A 116 -9.75 2.86 -18.42
C ILE A 116 -10.17 4.07 -19.25
N ASN A 117 -9.22 4.89 -19.70
CA ASN A 117 -9.51 6.07 -20.51
C ASN A 117 -10.11 5.73 -21.88
N GLU A 118 -9.68 4.63 -22.52
CA GLU A 118 -10.32 4.11 -23.74
C GLU A 118 -11.80 3.78 -23.49
N ARG A 119 -12.11 3.05 -22.41
CA ARG A 119 -13.49 2.74 -22.02
C ARG A 119 -14.30 3.97 -21.63
N ARG A 120 -13.68 4.98 -21.02
CA ARG A 120 -14.33 6.27 -20.71
C ARG A 120 -14.72 6.98 -22.00
N TYR A 121 -13.86 6.98 -23.01
CA TYR A 121 -14.17 7.53 -24.32
C TYR A 121 -15.39 6.82 -24.96
N GLU A 122 -15.43 5.48 -24.91
CA GLU A 122 -16.59 4.68 -25.37
C GLU A 122 -17.87 5.03 -24.61
N ASN A 123 -17.77 5.39 -23.33
CA ASN A 123 -18.90 5.81 -22.49
C ASN A 123 -19.22 7.32 -22.63
N GLY A 124 -18.57 8.06 -23.52
CA GLY A 124 -18.78 9.50 -23.72
C GLY A 124 -18.30 10.36 -22.54
N LEU A 125 -17.34 9.88 -21.76
CA LEU A 125 -16.76 10.58 -20.62
C LEU A 125 -15.37 11.14 -20.96
N PRO A 126 -14.97 12.27 -20.36
CA PRO A 126 -13.62 12.79 -20.52
C PRO A 126 -12.60 11.82 -19.89
N PRO A 127 -11.36 11.76 -20.43
CA PRO A 127 -10.31 10.95 -19.84
C PRO A 127 -9.93 11.46 -18.45
N LEU A 128 -9.51 10.56 -17.57
CA LEU A 128 -8.89 10.90 -16.29
C LEU A 128 -7.45 11.34 -16.54
N SER A 129 -7.03 12.41 -15.88
CA SER A 129 -5.60 12.74 -15.77
C SER A 129 -4.89 11.68 -14.95
N ILE A 130 -3.77 11.16 -15.45
CA ILE A 130 -3.00 10.13 -14.76
C ILE A 130 -1.91 10.80 -13.93
N LEU A 131 -1.98 10.65 -12.61
CA LEU A 131 -0.97 11.12 -11.67
C LEU A 131 0.00 9.96 -11.41
N GLU A 132 1.24 10.11 -11.83
CA GLU A 132 2.26 9.11 -11.55
C GLU A 132 2.84 9.31 -10.14
N ALA A 133 2.75 8.27 -9.31
CA ALA A 133 3.43 8.20 -8.03
C ALA A 133 4.75 7.45 -8.19
N PRO A 134 5.87 8.00 -7.72
CA PRO A 134 7.15 7.31 -7.80
C PRO A 134 7.19 6.10 -6.87
N HIS A 135 8.03 5.11 -7.22
CA HIS A 135 8.37 4.03 -6.31
C HIS A 135 9.32 4.51 -5.23
N LEU A 136 9.15 3.96 -4.02
CA LEU A 136 10.16 4.05 -2.98
C LEU A 136 11.13 2.87 -3.13
N SER A 137 12.41 3.14 -2.97
CA SER A 137 13.43 2.09 -2.82
C SER A 137 13.57 1.72 -1.35
N ASP A 138 13.77 0.44 -1.08
CA ASP A 138 14.18 -0.03 0.24
C ASP A 138 15.70 0.12 0.44
N GLU A 139 16.18 -0.11 1.65
CA GLU A 139 17.62 0.01 1.97
C GLU A 139 18.49 -1.07 1.31
N LEU A 140 17.91 -2.14 0.79
CA LEU A 140 18.60 -3.17 0.01
C LEU A 140 18.69 -2.83 -1.49
N GLY A 141 18.19 -1.65 -1.90
CA GLY A 141 18.20 -1.17 -3.28
C GLY A 141 17.10 -1.76 -4.16
N GLY A 142 16.12 -2.48 -3.59
CA GLY A 142 14.94 -2.96 -4.28
C GLY A 142 13.78 -1.98 -4.18
N ILE A 143 12.69 -2.22 -4.94
CA ILE A 143 11.45 -1.48 -4.79
C ILE A 143 10.74 -1.95 -3.51
N LEU A 144 10.37 -1.02 -2.62
CA LEU A 144 9.55 -1.28 -1.46
C LEU A 144 8.20 -1.84 -1.90
N SER A 145 7.90 -3.08 -1.56
CA SER A 145 6.70 -3.77 -2.00
C SER A 145 6.19 -4.79 -0.98
N SER A 146 4.88 -5.02 -1.00
CA SER A 146 4.24 -6.05 -0.15
C SER A 146 4.86 -7.43 -0.32
N SER A 147 5.34 -7.78 -1.52
CA SER A 147 6.00 -9.06 -1.77
C SER A 147 7.32 -9.21 -1.01
N ARG A 148 8.14 -8.15 -0.96
CA ARG A 148 9.40 -8.17 -0.21
C ARG A 148 9.16 -8.20 1.30
N ILE A 149 8.11 -7.53 1.77
CA ILE A 149 7.69 -7.58 3.18
C ILE A 149 7.21 -9.00 3.55
N ARG A 150 6.39 -9.63 2.71
CA ARG A 150 5.94 -11.03 2.93
C ARG A 150 7.09 -12.04 2.94
N LEU A 151 8.14 -11.78 2.18
CA LEU A 151 9.34 -12.61 2.18
C LEU A 151 10.23 -12.37 3.42
N GLY A 152 9.88 -11.44 4.30
CA GLY A 152 10.67 -11.11 5.48
C GLY A 152 12.01 -10.44 5.15
N LEU A 153 12.14 -9.81 3.98
CA LEU A 153 13.37 -9.11 3.58
C LEU A 153 13.46 -7.73 4.22
N ILE A 154 12.32 -7.05 4.32
CA ILE A 154 12.20 -5.67 4.79
C ILE A 154 10.92 -5.49 5.61
N ASP A 155 10.86 -4.45 6.43
CA ASP A 155 9.66 -3.97 7.11
C ASP A 155 8.81 -3.03 6.21
N GLN A 156 7.76 -2.43 6.78
CA GLN A 156 6.85 -1.53 6.06
C GLN A 156 7.50 -0.19 5.68
N GLU A 157 8.58 0.19 6.31
CA GLU A 157 9.37 1.39 6.04
C GLU A 157 10.49 1.13 5.03
N GLY A 158 10.81 -0.14 4.75
CA GLY A 158 11.86 -0.56 3.81
C GLY A 158 13.20 -0.86 4.46
N HIS A 159 13.25 -0.97 5.79
CA HIS A 159 14.47 -1.36 6.49
C HIS A 159 14.60 -2.89 6.47
N PRO A 160 15.80 -3.42 6.25
CA PRO A 160 16.02 -4.87 6.27
C PRO A 160 15.88 -5.42 7.68
N TRP A 161 15.14 -6.53 7.82
CA TRP A 161 15.05 -7.26 9.09
C TRP A 161 16.43 -7.74 9.58
N ILE A 162 17.29 -8.11 8.63
CA ILE A 162 18.66 -8.51 8.91
C ILE A 162 19.57 -7.45 8.27
N PRO A 163 20.21 -6.58 9.08
CA PRO A 163 21.12 -5.59 8.54
C PRO A 163 22.26 -6.24 7.76
N PRO A 164 22.72 -5.67 6.63
CA PRO A 164 23.83 -6.21 5.83
C PRO A 164 25.11 -6.46 6.63
N SER A 165 25.33 -5.74 7.72
CA SER A 165 26.45 -5.96 8.63
C SER A 165 26.45 -7.31 9.35
N TYR A 166 25.30 -8.02 9.31
CA TYR A 166 25.16 -9.36 9.89
C TYR A 166 25.16 -10.47 8.84
N GLU A 167 25.28 -10.13 7.57
CA GLU A 167 25.33 -11.11 6.49
C GLU A 167 26.47 -12.13 6.74
N GLY A 168 26.13 -13.41 6.66
CA GLY A 168 27.06 -14.51 6.97
C GLY A 168 27.38 -14.71 8.47
N LYS A 169 26.71 -14.00 9.37
CA LYS A 169 26.85 -14.18 10.83
C LYS A 169 25.64 -14.90 11.40
N VAL A 170 25.89 -15.63 12.50
CA VAL A 170 24.80 -16.21 13.31
C VAL A 170 24.15 -15.07 14.12
N MET A 171 22.85 -14.87 13.91
CA MET A 171 22.06 -13.93 14.71
C MET A 171 21.13 -14.70 15.63
N ARG A 172 21.09 -14.27 16.91
CA ARG A 172 20.02 -14.66 17.83
C ARG A 172 18.91 -13.61 17.68
N MET A 173 17.82 -14.01 17.07
CA MET A 173 16.61 -13.20 17.01
C MET A 173 15.85 -13.38 18.32
N PRO A 174 15.47 -12.31 19.03
CA PRO A 174 14.52 -12.44 20.12
C PRO A 174 13.21 -13.01 19.54
N ALA A 175 12.60 -13.96 20.23
CA ALA A 175 11.26 -14.41 19.86
C ALA A 175 10.34 -13.18 19.79
N VAL A 176 9.71 -12.95 18.64
CA VAL A 176 8.76 -11.85 18.49
C VAL A 176 7.54 -12.19 19.33
N LEU A 177 7.29 -11.37 20.32
CA LEU A 177 6.36 -11.62 21.39
C LEU A 177 5.09 -10.79 21.23
N ASP A 178 4.41 -10.89 20.11
CA ASP A 178 2.99 -10.61 20.11
C ASP A 178 2.26 -11.85 20.64
N ASP A 179 1.37 -11.65 21.59
CA ASP A 179 0.62 -12.75 22.23
C ASP A 179 -0.18 -13.57 21.22
N GLU A 180 -0.51 -13.01 20.06
CA GLU A 180 -1.15 -13.72 18.95
C GLU A 180 -0.23 -14.68 18.19
N PHE A 181 1.09 -14.51 18.25
CA PHE A 181 2.08 -15.36 17.57
C PHE A 181 2.76 -16.36 18.49
N LYS A 182 2.36 -16.43 19.75
CA LYS A 182 3.01 -17.30 20.75
C LYS A 182 2.87 -18.80 20.49
N THR A 183 1.93 -19.24 19.63
CA THR A 183 1.59 -20.65 19.67
C THR A 183 2.19 -21.55 18.59
N PRO A 184 2.46 -21.15 17.33
CA PRO A 184 3.19 -22.05 16.42
C PRO A 184 4.66 -21.69 16.20
N MET A 185 5.06 -20.46 16.46
CA MET A 185 6.43 -20.02 16.18
C MET A 185 7.35 -20.14 17.39
N GLY A 186 6.83 -20.00 18.62
CA GLY A 186 7.58 -20.20 19.85
C GLY A 186 8.14 -21.62 19.94
N ASP A 187 7.28 -22.62 19.73
CA ASP A 187 7.69 -24.03 19.80
C ASP A 187 8.65 -24.48 18.69
N LEU A 188 8.67 -23.75 17.56
CA LEU A 188 9.62 -24.02 16.46
C LEU A 188 11.00 -23.44 16.70
N PHE A 189 11.10 -22.43 17.58
CA PHE A 189 12.33 -21.67 17.80
C PHE A 189 12.87 -21.76 19.24
N GLU A 190 12.10 -22.31 20.18
CA GLU A 190 12.58 -22.63 21.52
C GLU A 190 13.27 -24.00 21.49
N GLY A 191 14.54 -24.01 21.13
CA GLY A 191 15.41 -25.11 21.47
C GLY A 191 15.58 -25.22 22.99
N PRO A 192 16.16 -26.33 23.51
CA PRO A 192 16.33 -26.58 24.96
C PRO A 192 17.11 -25.50 25.71
N GLU A 193 17.62 -24.45 25.03
CA GLU A 193 18.36 -23.33 25.60
C GLU A 193 17.69 -21.95 25.31
N GLY A 194 16.49 -21.90 24.74
CA GLY A 194 15.58 -20.75 24.79
C GLY A 194 15.77 -19.62 23.81
N ALA A 195 16.63 -19.67 22.80
CA ALA A 195 16.65 -18.67 21.73
C ALA A 195 17.06 -19.31 20.39
N PRO A 196 16.33 -19.04 19.29
CA PRO A 196 16.67 -19.60 18.00
C PRO A 196 17.96 -18.98 17.46
N GLU A 197 18.86 -19.82 16.99
CA GLU A 197 19.99 -19.40 16.17
C GLU A 197 19.59 -19.47 14.70
N VAL A 198 19.54 -18.32 14.03
CA VAL A 198 19.34 -18.27 12.57
C VAL A 198 20.71 -18.18 11.93
N ALA A 199 21.13 -19.27 11.28
CA ALA A 199 22.31 -19.26 10.42
C ALA A 199 21.93 -18.62 9.07
N LEU A 200 22.51 -17.48 8.76
CA LEU A 200 22.45 -16.89 7.44
C LEU A 200 23.51 -17.60 6.58
N SER A 201 23.07 -18.50 5.70
CA SER A 201 23.94 -19.01 4.65
C SER A 201 24.12 -17.97 3.55
N ALA A 202 25.36 -17.78 3.14
CA ALA A 202 25.74 -16.90 2.04
C ALA A 202 25.07 -17.30 0.70
#